data_c9dd6a289665b8ec88e5c92c351d2a33
#
_entry.id   c9dd6a289665b8ec88e5c92c351d2a33
#
_cell.length_a   1.000
_cell.length_b   1.000
_cell.length_c   1.000
_cell.angle_alpha   90.00
_cell.angle_beta   90.00
_cell.angle_gamma   90.00
#
_symmetry.space_group_name_H-M   'P 1'
#
loop_
_entity.id
_entity.type
_entity.pdbx_description
1 polymer ?
#
loop_
_entity_poly.entity_id
_entity_poly.type
_entity_poly.pdbx_seq_one_letter_code
_entity_poly.pdbx_strand_id
1 'polypeptide(L)'
;MGLLDRLRDLLKKDETAGLTSDTPGLKIVAEAFDPAVADSAVLAGSPAWVSTAPAVLRHHLLLPPSRLAEAASILTQDGYELREVSPEGGLVRVHAVRVQVLDALHCAQERSRMAGLAQRLGGDAPGWEALQPEAPA
;
A
#
# COMPACT_ATOMS: atom_id res chain seq x y z
N MET A 1 26.67 -15.66 10.72
CA MET A 1 25.49 -14.98 11.29
C MET A 1 25.15 -15.60 12.63
N GLY A 2 25.08 -14.77 13.66
CA GLY A 2 24.83 -15.24 15.01
C GLY A 2 23.35 -15.51 15.26
N LEU A 3 23.09 -16.27 16.33
CA LEU A 3 21.74 -16.59 16.79
C LEU A 3 20.91 -15.31 17.07
N LEU A 4 21.56 -14.27 17.59
CA LEU A 4 20.91 -12.98 17.87
C LEU A 4 20.40 -12.28 16.61
N ASP A 5 21.10 -12.39 15.49
CA ASP A 5 20.64 -11.81 14.21
C ASP A 5 19.41 -12.53 13.69
N ARG A 6 19.35 -13.86 13.85
CA ARG A 6 18.18 -14.65 13.49
C ARG A 6 16.97 -14.31 14.35
N LEU A 7 17.17 -14.12 15.65
CA LEU A 7 16.11 -13.72 16.56
C LEU A 7 15.61 -12.32 16.25
N ARG A 8 16.51 -11.39 15.91
CA ARG A 8 16.14 -10.03 15.51
C ARG A 8 15.33 -10.01 14.22
N ASP A 9 15.72 -10.81 13.24
CA ASP A 9 14.99 -10.95 11.97
C ASP A 9 13.63 -11.58 12.17
N LEU A 10 13.53 -12.58 13.04
CA LEU A 10 12.25 -13.21 13.40
C LEU A 10 11.33 -12.22 14.12
N LEU A 11 11.86 -11.42 15.04
CA LEU A 11 11.09 -10.40 15.75
C LEU A 11 10.59 -9.30 14.79
N LYS A 12 11.42 -8.86 13.85
CA LYS A 12 11.01 -7.92 12.82
C LYS A 12 9.93 -8.48 11.92
N LYS A 13 10.05 -9.75 11.53
CA LYS A 13 9.02 -10.44 10.77
C LYS A 13 7.72 -10.54 11.55
N ASP A 14 7.80 -10.81 12.85
CA ASP A 14 6.62 -10.91 13.71
C ASP A 14 5.92 -9.55 13.85
N GLU A 15 6.65 -8.44 13.94
CA GLU A 15 6.06 -7.10 14.01
C GLU A 15 5.27 -6.74 12.75
N THR A 16 5.73 -7.18 11.57
CA THR A 16 5.04 -6.94 10.30
C THR A 16 4.17 -8.12 9.87
N ALA A 17 4.57 -9.35 10.21
CA ALA A 17 3.85 -10.57 9.82
C ALA A 17 2.53 -10.75 10.55
N GLY A 18 2.34 -10.12 11.72
CA GLY A 18 1.06 -10.11 12.42
C GLY A 18 0.00 -9.26 11.73
N LEU A 19 0.41 -8.34 10.85
CA LEU A 19 -0.48 -7.46 10.10
C LEU A 19 -0.49 -7.89 8.63
N THR A 20 -1.67 -8.22 8.13
CA THR A 20 -1.89 -8.53 6.71
C THR A 20 -3.12 -7.78 6.22
N SER A 21 -3.34 -7.77 4.92
CA SER A 21 -4.55 -7.20 4.33
C SER A 21 -5.83 -7.90 4.77
N ASP A 22 -5.72 -9.11 5.33
CA ASP A 22 -6.84 -9.91 5.82
C ASP A 22 -7.02 -9.84 7.34
N THR A 23 -6.21 -9.03 8.03
CA THR A 23 -6.32 -8.84 9.48
C THR A 23 -7.70 -8.29 9.82
N PRO A 24 -8.44 -8.90 10.78
CA PRO A 24 -9.75 -8.39 11.19
C PRO A 24 -9.65 -7.01 11.85
N GLY A 25 -10.69 -6.20 11.66
CA GLY A 25 -10.80 -4.90 12.34
C GLY A 25 -9.91 -3.80 11.79
N LEU A 26 -9.43 -3.93 10.55
CA LEU A 26 -8.68 -2.87 9.88
C LEU A 26 -9.59 -1.69 9.56
N LYS A 27 -9.11 -0.49 9.82
CA LYS A 27 -9.77 0.76 9.47
C LYS A 27 -8.87 1.62 8.62
N ILE A 28 -9.45 2.37 7.69
CA ILE A 28 -8.72 3.36 6.92
C ILE A 28 -8.32 4.49 7.87
N VAL A 29 -7.03 4.71 8.00
CA VAL A 29 -6.47 5.74 8.89
C VAL A 29 -5.90 6.93 8.11
N ALA A 30 -5.65 6.75 6.81
CA ALA A 30 -5.23 7.82 5.90
C ALA A 30 -5.61 7.45 4.48
N GLU A 31 -5.96 8.44 3.67
CA GLU A 31 -6.27 8.23 2.25
C GLU A 31 -5.89 9.46 1.42
N ALA A 32 -5.36 9.22 0.23
CA ALA A 32 -4.86 10.25 -0.67
C ALA A 32 -5.36 9.98 -2.09
N PHE A 33 -6.52 10.54 -2.42
CA PHE A 33 -7.13 10.44 -3.75
C PHE A 33 -7.20 11.78 -4.47
N ASP A 34 -6.80 12.87 -3.82
CA ASP A 34 -6.73 14.19 -4.44
C ASP A 34 -5.27 14.48 -4.83
N PRO A 35 -4.96 14.57 -6.13
CA PRO A 35 -3.59 14.81 -6.58
C PRO A 35 -3.08 16.22 -6.23
N ALA A 36 -3.96 17.15 -5.87
CA ALA A 36 -3.58 18.49 -5.45
C ALA A 36 -3.09 18.56 -4.00
N VAL A 37 -3.34 17.51 -3.21
CA VAL A 37 -2.93 17.45 -1.79
C VAL A 37 -1.66 16.62 -1.65
N ALA A 38 -0.63 17.20 -1.08
CA ALA A 38 0.64 16.51 -0.82
C ALA A 38 0.45 15.40 0.22
N ASP A 39 1.17 14.29 0.05
CA ASP A 39 1.08 13.15 0.98
C ASP A 39 1.48 13.53 2.41
N SER A 40 2.41 14.46 2.59
CA SER A 40 2.76 15.01 3.90
C SER A 40 1.56 15.68 4.59
N ALA A 41 0.75 16.41 3.82
CA ALA A 41 -0.45 17.06 4.35
C ALA A 41 -1.54 16.04 4.67
N VAL A 42 -1.68 14.99 3.85
CA VAL A 42 -2.60 13.88 4.13
C VAL A 42 -2.26 13.23 5.47
N LEU A 43 -1.01 12.87 5.69
CA LEU A 43 -0.58 12.22 6.93
C LEU A 43 -0.70 13.16 8.14
N ALA A 44 -0.34 14.43 7.99
CA ALA A 44 -0.49 15.41 9.05
C ALA A 44 -1.96 15.61 9.46
N GLY A 45 -2.89 15.46 8.52
CA GLY A 45 -4.33 15.58 8.74
C GLY A 45 -5.03 14.26 9.10
N SER A 46 -4.28 13.22 9.44
CA SER A 46 -4.82 11.87 9.72
C SER A 46 -4.62 11.50 11.19
N PRO A 47 -5.51 11.95 12.10
CA PRO A 47 -5.31 11.79 13.54
C PRO A 47 -5.38 10.34 14.01
N ALA A 48 -6.05 9.46 13.26
CA ALA A 48 -6.15 8.05 13.60
C ALA A 48 -4.89 7.25 13.21
N TRP A 49 -4.03 7.82 12.38
CA TRP A 49 -2.80 7.16 11.94
C TRP A 49 -1.76 7.13 13.06
N VAL A 50 -1.27 5.93 13.36
CA VAL A 50 -0.17 5.72 14.32
C VAL A 50 1.13 5.65 13.53
N SER A 51 1.93 6.71 13.58
CA SER A 51 3.10 6.89 12.72
C SER A 51 4.22 5.89 12.96
N THR A 52 4.29 5.30 14.14
CA THR A 52 5.32 4.34 14.52
C THR A 52 4.92 2.88 14.27
N ALA A 53 3.67 2.64 13.94
CA ALA A 53 3.14 1.29 13.72
C ALA A 53 3.05 0.96 12.23
N PRO A 54 3.18 -0.32 11.86
CA PRO A 54 2.96 -0.73 10.47
C PRO A 54 1.51 -0.52 10.05
N ALA A 55 1.32 -0.26 8.77
CA ALA A 55 0.01 -0.11 8.15
C ALA A 55 -0.07 -0.99 6.91
N VAL A 56 -1.27 -1.40 6.55
CA VAL A 56 -1.55 -1.99 5.25
C VAL A 56 -1.73 -0.85 4.26
N LEU A 57 -0.76 -0.68 3.37
CA LEU A 57 -0.80 0.33 2.32
C LEU A 57 -1.41 -0.28 1.06
N ARG A 58 -2.47 0.34 0.52
CA ARG A 58 -3.12 -0.08 -0.72
C ARG A 58 -3.06 1.05 -1.73
N HIS A 59 -2.32 0.85 -2.82
CA HIS A 59 -2.41 1.72 -3.98
C HIS A 59 -3.52 1.23 -4.88
N HIS A 60 -4.41 2.12 -5.28
CA HIS A 60 -5.45 1.82 -6.24
C HIS A 60 -4.91 2.01 -7.65
N LEU A 61 -5.10 1.02 -8.50
CA LEU A 61 -4.73 1.07 -9.90
C LEU A 61 -5.94 0.68 -10.75
N LEU A 62 -6.13 1.38 -11.85
CA LEU A 62 -7.08 1.01 -12.89
C LEU A 62 -6.27 0.57 -14.10
N LEU A 63 -6.35 -0.71 -14.46
CA LEU A 63 -5.49 -1.29 -15.49
C LEU A 63 -6.32 -2.03 -16.55
N PRO A 64 -5.85 -2.03 -17.82
CA PRO A 64 -6.45 -2.90 -18.82
C PRO A 64 -6.32 -4.37 -18.39
N PRO A 65 -7.36 -5.19 -18.55
CA PRO A 65 -7.30 -6.61 -18.16
C PRO A 65 -6.12 -7.37 -18.78
N SER A 66 -5.75 -7.03 -20.00
CA SER A 66 -4.63 -7.67 -20.72
C SER A 66 -3.25 -7.34 -20.12
N ARG A 67 -3.16 -6.36 -19.24
CA ARG A 67 -1.88 -5.92 -18.65
C ARG A 67 -1.73 -6.31 -17.18
N LEU A 68 -2.69 -7.02 -16.60
CA LEU A 68 -2.66 -7.39 -15.17
C LEU A 68 -1.49 -8.29 -14.83
N ALA A 69 -1.21 -9.29 -15.66
CA ALA A 69 -0.08 -10.20 -15.42
C ALA A 69 1.27 -9.46 -15.43
N GLU A 70 1.44 -8.54 -16.35
CA GLU A 70 2.65 -7.70 -16.42
C GLU A 70 2.79 -6.82 -15.18
N ALA A 71 1.71 -6.16 -14.78
CA ALA A 71 1.69 -5.35 -13.56
C ALA A 71 2.04 -6.18 -12.33
N ALA A 72 1.45 -7.36 -12.19
CA ALA A 72 1.72 -8.26 -11.07
C ALA A 72 3.19 -8.68 -11.03
N SER A 73 3.78 -9.00 -12.18
CA SER A 73 5.19 -9.37 -12.28
C SER A 73 6.11 -8.25 -11.82
N ILE A 74 5.82 -7.00 -12.22
CA ILE A 74 6.61 -5.82 -11.83
C ILE A 74 6.47 -5.54 -10.32
N LEU A 75 5.24 -5.50 -9.83
CA LEU A 75 4.95 -5.11 -8.44
C LEU A 75 5.40 -6.16 -7.43
N THR A 76 5.31 -7.43 -7.77
CA THR A 76 5.77 -8.52 -6.90
C THR A 76 7.26 -8.41 -6.60
N GLN A 77 8.06 -7.93 -7.54
CA GLN A 77 9.50 -7.72 -7.34
C GLN A 77 9.79 -6.68 -6.25
N ASP A 78 8.84 -5.79 -6.01
CA ASP A 78 8.97 -4.71 -5.01
C ASP A 78 8.21 -5.03 -3.72
N GLY A 79 7.78 -6.25 -3.56
CA GLY A 79 7.11 -6.71 -2.36
C GLY A 79 5.62 -6.39 -2.29
N TYR A 80 5.02 -5.95 -3.40
CA TYR A 80 3.58 -5.73 -3.46
C TYR A 80 2.84 -7.00 -3.85
N GLU A 81 1.68 -7.20 -3.25
CA GLU A 81 0.70 -8.19 -3.67
C GLU A 81 -0.38 -7.47 -4.47
N LEU A 82 -0.74 -8.01 -5.64
CA LEU A 82 -1.79 -7.44 -6.48
C LEU A 82 -3.09 -8.18 -6.23
N ARG A 83 -4.16 -7.45 -5.92
CA ARG A 83 -5.50 -8.00 -5.70
C ARG A 83 -6.50 -7.34 -6.65
N GLU A 84 -7.24 -8.14 -7.39
CA GLU A 84 -8.34 -7.64 -8.21
C GLU A 84 -9.52 -7.28 -7.32
N VAL A 85 -10.13 -6.14 -7.62
CA VAL A 85 -11.28 -5.62 -6.85
C VAL A 85 -12.56 -5.68 -7.68
N SER A 86 -12.60 -4.98 -8.81
CA SER A 86 -13.81 -4.88 -9.61
C SER A 86 -13.52 -4.38 -11.02
N PRO A 87 -14.33 -4.76 -12.03
CA PRO A 87 -14.27 -4.12 -13.33
C PRO A 87 -14.83 -2.70 -13.25
N GLU A 88 -14.21 -1.76 -13.97
CA GLU A 88 -14.63 -0.36 -14.04
C GLU A 88 -14.38 0.17 -15.46
N GLY A 89 -15.44 0.34 -16.24
CA GLY A 89 -15.37 1.02 -17.53
C GLY A 89 -14.36 0.46 -18.52
N GLY A 90 -14.27 -0.86 -18.66
CA GLY A 90 -13.28 -1.51 -19.53
C GLY A 90 -11.92 -1.73 -18.91
N LEU A 91 -11.67 -1.13 -17.74
CA LEU A 91 -10.48 -1.36 -16.92
C LEU A 91 -10.84 -2.26 -15.74
N VAL A 92 -9.85 -2.70 -15.02
CA VAL A 92 -10.02 -3.44 -13.77
C VAL A 92 -9.38 -2.64 -12.65
N ARG A 93 -10.12 -2.42 -11.57
CA ARG A 93 -9.57 -1.84 -10.35
C ARG A 93 -8.85 -2.94 -9.60
N VAL A 94 -7.59 -2.66 -9.26
CA VAL A 94 -6.76 -3.55 -8.47
C VAL A 94 -6.13 -2.79 -7.32
N HIS A 95 -5.78 -3.49 -6.26
CA HIS A 95 -4.98 -2.96 -5.16
C HIS A 95 -3.58 -3.53 -5.22
N ALA A 96 -2.58 -2.67 -5.19
CA ALA A 96 -1.20 -3.06 -4.91
C ALA A 96 -1.00 -2.89 -3.40
N VAL A 97 -0.80 -3.98 -2.70
CA VAL A 97 -0.84 -4.04 -1.24
C VAL A 97 0.52 -4.39 -0.67
N ARG A 98 0.96 -3.63 0.32
CA ARG A 98 2.19 -3.92 1.07
C ARG A 98 2.03 -3.43 2.51
N VAL A 99 2.57 -4.19 3.47
CA VAL A 99 2.60 -3.78 4.88
C VAL A 99 3.91 -3.06 5.13
N GLN A 100 3.84 -1.86 5.70
CA GLN A 100 5.02 -1.04 6.00
C GLN A 100 4.69 0.05 7.01
N VAL A 101 5.72 0.59 7.65
CA VAL A 101 5.60 1.82 8.41
C VAL A 101 5.62 2.98 7.41
N LEU A 102 4.63 3.87 7.49
CA LEU A 102 4.46 4.96 6.54
C LEU A 102 5.26 6.19 6.92
N ASP A 103 5.79 6.88 5.93
CA ASP A 103 6.28 8.25 6.04
C ASP A 103 5.96 9.01 4.74
N ALA A 104 5.96 10.33 4.82
CA ALA A 104 5.55 11.18 3.70
C ALA A 104 6.44 11.02 2.48
N LEU A 105 7.74 10.87 2.68
CA LEU A 105 8.69 10.75 1.57
C LEU A 105 8.45 9.46 0.77
N HIS A 106 8.35 8.32 1.46
CA HIS A 106 8.11 7.03 0.80
C HIS A 106 6.73 6.99 0.14
N CYS A 107 5.69 7.52 0.79
CA CYS A 107 4.37 7.61 0.19
C CYS A 107 4.40 8.40 -1.12
N ALA A 108 5.08 9.55 -1.15
CA ALA A 108 5.19 10.37 -2.35
C ALA A 108 5.97 9.66 -3.46
N GLN A 109 7.08 9.00 -3.13
CA GLN A 109 7.87 8.24 -4.08
C GLN A 109 7.08 7.08 -4.69
N GLU A 110 6.40 6.30 -3.85
CA GLU A 110 5.59 5.16 -4.28
C GLU A 110 4.38 5.61 -5.10
N ARG A 111 3.75 6.72 -4.72
CA ARG A 111 2.64 7.29 -5.50
C ARG A 111 3.08 7.66 -6.91
N SER A 112 4.23 8.33 -7.05
CA SER A 112 4.80 8.69 -8.35
C SER A 112 5.13 7.45 -9.17
N ARG A 113 5.66 6.43 -8.52
CA ARG A 113 6.00 5.16 -9.17
C ARG A 113 4.76 4.45 -9.69
N MET A 114 3.70 4.39 -8.90
CA MET A 114 2.42 3.78 -9.31
C MET A 114 1.80 4.55 -10.48
N ALA A 115 1.85 5.88 -10.45
CA ALA A 115 1.37 6.70 -11.55
C ALA A 115 2.14 6.42 -12.85
N GLY A 116 3.46 6.33 -12.77
CA GLY A 116 4.31 6.01 -13.93
C GLY A 116 4.06 4.62 -14.49
N LEU A 117 3.89 3.64 -13.61
CA LEU A 117 3.56 2.27 -14.00
C LEU A 117 2.20 2.21 -14.70
N ALA A 118 1.18 2.79 -14.10
CA ALA A 118 -0.16 2.81 -14.67
C ALA A 118 -0.17 3.48 -16.04
N GLN A 119 0.51 4.62 -16.18
CA GLN A 119 0.62 5.32 -17.45
C GLN A 119 1.24 4.43 -18.55
N ARG A 120 2.32 3.74 -18.22
CA ARG A 120 3.00 2.84 -19.19
C ARG A 120 2.09 1.67 -19.59
N LEU A 121 1.23 1.21 -18.71
CA LEU A 121 0.33 0.10 -18.97
C LEU A 121 -1.02 0.52 -19.56
N GLY A 122 -1.23 1.82 -19.77
CA GLY A 122 -2.47 2.33 -20.34
C GLY A 122 -3.62 2.49 -19.35
N GLY A 123 -3.31 2.65 -18.08
CA GLY A 123 -4.26 2.81 -17.01
C GLY A 123 -4.08 4.09 -16.21
N ASP A 124 -4.53 4.06 -14.96
CA ASP A 124 -4.48 5.18 -14.04
C ASP A 124 -4.19 4.71 -12.61
N ALA A 125 -3.64 5.61 -11.80
CA ALA A 125 -3.38 5.40 -10.38
C ALA A 125 -4.11 6.48 -9.57
N PRO A 126 -5.38 6.24 -9.18
CA PRO A 126 -6.21 7.26 -8.53
C PRO A 126 -5.70 7.71 -7.17
N GLY A 127 -4.98 6.87 -6.44
CA GLY A 127 -4.51 7.22 -5.10
C GLY A 127 -4.17 6.02 -4.25
N TRP A 128 -3.99 6.27 -2.96
CA TRP A 128 -3.68 5.23 -1.99
C TRP A 128 -4.46 5.43 -0.70
N GLU A 129 -4.58 4.34 0.05
CA GLU A 129 -5.13 4.37 1.40
C GLU A 129 -4.30 3.48 2.32
N ALA A 130 -4.29 3.81 3.59
CA ALA A 130 -3.59 3.07 4.61
C ALA A 130 -4.56 2.61 5.68
N LEU A 131 -4.39 1.36 6.12
CA LEU A 131 -5.25 0.75 7.12
C LEU A 131 -4.41 0.27 8.29
N GLN A 132 -4.96 0.48 9.48
CA GLN A 132 -4.37 -0.03 10.72
C GLN A 132 -5.48 -0.66 11.57
N PRO A 133 -5.14 -1.58 12.47
CA PRO A 133 -6.12 -2.09 13.43
C PRO A 133 -6.63 -0.95 14.30
N GLU A 134 -7.88 -1.07 14.73
CA GLU A 134 -8.42 -0.15 15.73
C GLU A 134 -7.56 -0.21 16.99
N ALA A 135 -7.16 0.98 17.51
CA ALA A 135 -6.37 1.03 18.71
C ALA A 135 -7.14 0.38 19.86
N PRO A 136 -6.50 -0.45 20.71
CA PRO A 136 -7.15 -0.96 21.89
C PRO A 136 -7.61 0.19 22.77
N ALA A 137 -8.83 0.07 23.28
CA ALA A 137 -9.46 1.07 24.13
C ALA A 137 -8.66 1.28 25.43
#